data_a5fa0292f67f56fbca283da20a5c0154
#
_entry.id   a5fa0292f67f56fbca283da20a5c0154
#
_cell.length_a   1.000
_cell.length_b   1.000
_cell.length_c   1.000
_cell.angle_alpha   90.00
_cell.angle_beta   90.00
_cell.angle_gamma   90.00
#
_symmetry.space_group_name_H-M   'P 1'
#
loop_
_entity.id
_entity.type
_entity.pdbx_description
1 polymer ?
#
loop_
_entity_poly.entity_id
_entity_poly.type
_entity_poly.pdbx_seq_one_letter_code
_entity_poly.pdbx_strand_id
1 'polypeptide(L)'
;MSNSFTWCGYNWKVEMDGGRIIHPGQPWMWYDSENIMLEKNNILNLTIENKPKDVKYWDGSIFKSTIACGTMRSTESFDYGTFSAEIMCPKGYNLWPSFWLSGSGNWPPEIDIMEAWSENNSYYRWCIPQPPYLSPSWKTTTNVHYNDNNMNKTSIGSRNVSFFKSTLDPAENFIKYELVWKPNEIIFKVNGKKVRTADKNVARKLTENIKDKTKGYKMNVIFNLWCENPKKYNVKMLSPMKIKNFSYHEI
;
A
#
# COMPACT_ATOMS: atom_id res chain seq x y z
N MET A 1 9.53 -4.16 17.55
CA MET A 1 8.61 -3.15 18.16
C MET A 1 7.48 -3.84 18.92
N SER A 2 6.70 -3.10 19.74
CA SER A 2 5.40 -3.58 20.20
C SER A 2 4.43 -3.69 19.02
N ASN A 3 3.34 -4.47 19.19
CA ASN A 3 2.30 -4.57 18.14
C ASN A 3 1.53 -3.26 17.91
N SER A 4 1.84 -2.21 18.69
CA SER A 4 1.32 -0.85 18.52
C SER A 4 2.40 0.17 18.85
N PHE A 5 2.42 1.28 18.12
CA PHE A 5 3.41 2.36 18.27
C PHE A 5 2.85 3.67 17.69
N THR A 6 3.50 4.80 18.05
CA THR A 6 3.18 6.12 17.49
C THR A 6 4.24 6.54 16.49
N TRP A 7 3.81 7.03 15.33
CA TRP A 7 4.69 7.55 14.29
C TRP A 7 3.99 8.66 13.49
N CYS A 8 4.71 9.74 13.18
CA CYS A 8 4.17 10.94 12.52
C CYS A 8 2.91 11.54 13.21
N GLY A 9 2.79 11.39 14.54
CA GLY A 9 1.65 11.90 15.31
C GLY A 9 0.40 11.04 15.30
N TYR A 10 0.42 9.87 14.65
CA TYR A 10 -0.67 8.90 14.58
C TYR A 10 -0.29 7.60 15.27
N ASN A 11 -1.32 6.84 15.70
CA ASN A 11 -1.14 5.53 16.30
C ASN A 11 -1.31 4.42 15.27
N TRP A 12 -0.43 3.43 15.32
CA TRP A 12 -0.36 2.33 14.36
C TRP A 12 -0.38 0.98 15.05
N LYS A 13 -0.93 -0.01 14.37
CA LYS A 13 -0.91 -1.41 14.78
C LYS A 13 -0.38 -2.32 13.69
N VAL A 14 0.32 -3.39 14.11
CA VAL A 14 0.85 -4.43 13.23
C VAL A 14 -0.24 -5.46 12.98
N GLU A 15 -1.28 -5.04 12.28
CA GLU A 15 -2.47 -5.87 11.98
C GLU A 15 -3.23 -5.28 10.80
N MET A 16 -4.11 -6.09 10.24
CA MET A 16 -5.20 -5.65 9.38
C MET A 16 -6.49 -5.50 10.18
N ASP A 17 -7.55 -5.08 9.51
CA ASP A 17 -8.87 -4.89 10.12
C ASP A 17 -9.33 -6.12 10.93
N GLY A 18 -9.87 -5.88 12.13
CA GLY A 18 -10.29 -6.95 13.04
C GLY A 18 -9.16 -7.68 13.78
N GLY A 19 -7.95 -7.10 13.87
CA GLY A 19 -6.82 -7.69 14.60
C GLY A 19 -6.12 -8.82 13.84
N ARG A 20 -6.33 -8.93 12.54
CA ARG A 20 -5.76 -10.00 11.71
C ARG A 20 -4.28 -9.75 11.45
N ILE A 21 -3.46 -10.75 11.72
CA ILE A 21 -2.02 -10.75 11.40
C ILE A 21 -1.71 -11.57 10.13
N ILE A 22 -2.72 -11.87 9.33
CA ILE A 22 -2.62 -12.62 8.07
C ILE A 22 -3.70 -12.12 7.10
N HIS A 23 -3.41 -12.14 5.80
CA HIS A 23 -4.39 -11.88 4.76
C HIS A 23 -4.92 -13.22 4.20
N PRO A 24 -6.25 -13.50 4.24
CA PRO A 24 -6.79 -14.80 3.81
C PRO A 24 -6.50 -15.14 2.36
N GLY A 25 -6.47 -14.12 1.49
CA GLY A 25 -6.11 -14.28 0.07
C GLY A 25 -4.62 -14.54 -0.17
N GLN A 26 -3.79 -14.36 0.86
CA GLN A 26 -2.34 -14.51 0.79
C GLN A 26 -1.82 -15.21 2.05
N PRO A 27 -2.25 -16.45 2.34
CA PRO A 27 -2.03 -17.14 3.60
C PRO A 27 -0.56 -17.53 3.83
N TRP A 28 0.31 -17.34 2.86
CA TRP A 28 1.75 -17.59 2.98
C TRP A 28 2.51 -16.47 3.72
N MET A 29 1.87 -15.30 3.94
CA MET A 29 2.45 -14.18 4.66
C MET A 29 1.76 -13.95 6.00
N TRP A 30 2.53 -13.52 6.99
CA TRP A 30 2.02 -13.06 8.27
C TRP A 30 2.71 -11.76 8.70
N TYR A 31 2.04 -10.93 9.49
CA TYR A 31 2.53 -9.61 9.88
C TYR A 31 3.29 -9.71 11.19
N ASP A 32 4.50 -9.19 11.18
CA ASP A 32 5.41 -9.27 12.31
C ASP A 32 5.93 -7.88 12.69
N SER A 33 5.83 -7.55 13.98
CA SER A 33 6.36 -6.29 14.50
C SER A 33 7.89 -6.19 14.42
N GLU A 34 8.60 -7.31 14.34
CA GLU A 34 10.06 -7.32 14.12
C GLU A 34 10.43 -6.84 12.72
N ASN A 35 9.51 -6.92 11.76
CA ASN A 35 9.68 -6.41 10.41
C ASN A 35 9.32 -4.91 10.25
N ILE A 36 9.17 -4.19 11.38
CA ILE A 36 8.95 -2.74 11.43
C ILE A 36 9.99 -2.11 12.33
N MET A 37 10.77 -1.17 11.79
CA MET A 37 11.83 -0.49 12.54
C MET A 37 11.77 1.01 12.34
N LEU A 38 11.71 1.77 13.43
CA LEU A 38 11.76 3.23 13.41
C LEU A 38 13.21 3.69 13.67
N GLU A 39 13.79 4.42 12.73
CA GLU A 39 15.10 5.06 12.86
C GLU A 39 15.01 6.37 13.66
N LYS A 40 16.14 6.85 14.19
CA LYS A 40 16.22 8.09 15.01
C LYS A 40 15.75 9.35 14.28
N ASN A 41 15.85 9.37 12.96
CA ASN A 41 15.43 10.48 12.10
C ASN A 41 13.96 10.39 11.65
N ASN A 42 13.15 9.60 12.36
CA ASN A 42 11.73 9.36 12.07
C ASN A 42 11.45 8.68 10.72
N ILE A 43 12.44 7.96 10.17
CA ILE A 43 12.24 7.10 9.02
C ILE A 43 11.77 5.72 9.51
N LEU A 44 10.65 5.26 8.98
CA LEU A 44 10.13 3.93 9.23
C LEU A 44 10.61 2.96 8.15
N ASN A 45 11.14 1.81 8.56
CA ASN A 45 11.55 0.74 7.65
C ASN A 45 10.57 -0.42 7.78
N LEU A 46 10.08 -0.89 6.64
CA LEU A 46 9.37 -2.17 6.53
C LEU A 46 10.28 -3.19 5.85
N THR A 47 10.35 -4.37 6.43
CA THR A 47 11.14 -5.49 5.93
C THR A 47 10.27 -6.71 5.67
N ILE A 48 10.84 -7.70 5.00
CA ILE A 48 10.22 -8.99 4.70
C ILE A 48 11.30 -10.06 4.73
N GLU A 49 10.98 -11.22 5.31
CA GLU A 49 11.94 -12.32 5.47
C GLU A 49 11.26 -13.69 5.44
N ASN A 50 12.04 -14.72 5.13
CA ASN A 50 11.61 -16.11 5.28
C ASN A 50 11.59 -16.45 6.78
N LYS A 51 10.40 -16.53 7.37
CA LYS A 51 10.16 -16.82 8.79
C LYS A 51 8.89 -17.65 8.93
N PRO A 52 8.99 -18.99 8.87
CA PRO A 52 7.82 -19.87 8.96
C PRO A 52 7.10 -19.74 10.30
N LYS A 53 5.76 -19.73 10.24
CA LYS A 53 4.89 -19.71 11.43
C LYS A 53 3.53 -20.31 11.12
N ASP A 54 3.01 -21.10 12.06
CA ASP A 54 1.61 -21.50 12.05
C ASP A 54 0.76 -20.36 12.65
N VAL A 55 -0.09 -19.75 11.83
CA VAL A 55 -0.94 -18.61 12.22
C VAL A 55 -2.38 -19.08 12.37
N LYS A 56 -2.92 -18.96 13.59
CA LYS A 56 -4.32 -19.25 13.86
C LYS A 56 -5.18 -18.08 13.40
N TYR A 57 -6.18 -18.38 12.60
CA TYR A 57 -7.18 -17.41 12.15
C TYR A 57 -8.38 -17.37 13.12
N TRP A 58 -9.22 -16.35 13.01
CA TRP A 58 -10.36 -16.12 13.91
C TRP A 58 -11.40 -17.25 13.89
N ASP A 59 -11.55 -17.97 12.77
CA ASP A 59 -12.45 -19.12 12.61
C ASP A 59 -11.86 -20.44 13.13
N GLY A 60 -10.65 -20.37 13.71
CA GLY A 60 -9.91 -21.53 14.22
C GLY A 60 -9.04 -22.25 13.19
N SER A 61 -9.09 -21.87 11.91
CA SER A 61 -8.19 -22.42 10.89
C SER A 61 -6.73 -22.04 11.17
N ILE A 62 -5.81 -22.91 10.77
CA ILE A 62 -4.36 -22.69 10.91
C ILE A 62 -3.74 -22.57 9.53
N PHE A 63 -3.11 -21.44 9.27
CA PHE A 63 -2.35 -21.20 8.05
C PHE A 63 -0.86 -21.41 8.31
N LYS A 64 -0.22 -22.25 7.50
CA LYS A 64 1.24 -22.42 7.49
C LYS A 64 1.87 -21.32 6.67
N SER A 65 2.08 -20.17 7.29
CA SER A 65 2.75 -19.04 6.65
C SER A 65 4.27 -19.25 6.63
N THR A 66 4.94 -18.81 5.59
CA THR A 66 6.38 -19.01 5.40
C THR A 66 7.17 -17.71 5.42
N ILE A 67 6.48 -16.58 5.34
CA ILE A 67 7.08 -15.26 5.18
C ILE A 67 6.51 -14.31 6.23
N ALA A 68 7.38 -13.69 7.02
CA ALA A 68 7.06 -12.56 7.87
C ALA A 68 7.23 -11.25 7.11
N CYS A 69 6.30 -10.30 7.28
CA CYS A 69 6.34 -9.04 6.58
C CYS A 69 5.90 -7.86 7.45
N GLY A 70 6.49 -6.69 7.19
CA GLY A 70 6.10 -5.43 7.81
C GLY A 70 4.77 -4.96 7.21
N THR A 71 3.74 -4.89 8.06
CA THR A 71 2.42 -4.36 7.72
C THR A 71 1.92 -3.55 8.90
N MET A 72 1.48 -2.31 8.66
CA MET A 72 0.94 -1.45 9.70
C MET A 72 -0.33 -0.76 9.23
N ARG A 73 -1.29 -0.64 10.11
CA ARG A 73 -2.57 0.04 9.93
C ARG A 73 -2.73 1.14 10.96
N SER A 74 -3.23 2.31 10.55
CA SER A 74 -3.61 3.36 11.49
C SER A 74 -4.73 2.88 12.41
N THR A 75 -4.70 3.25 13.69
CA THR A 75 -5.83 3.02 14.61
C THR A 75 -6.93 4.03 14.37
N GLU A 76 -6.54 5.23 13.99
CA GLU A 76 -7.44 6.29 13.55
C GLU A 76 -8.01 5.96 12.16
N SER A 77 -9.27 6.30 11.96
CA SER A 77 -9.92 6.29 10.66
C SER A 77 -10.09 7.73 10.17
N PHE A 78 -9.78 7.96 8.92
CA PHE A 78 -9.74 9.27 8.28
C PHE A 78 -10.90 9.44 7.31
N ASP A 79 -11.42 10.66 7.22
CA ASP A 79 -12.43 11.10 6.27
C ASP A 79 -11.75 11.72 5.02
N TYR A 80 -12.51 12.46 4.22
CA TYR A 80 -11.98 13.21 3.09
C TYR A 80 -10.80 14.09 3.48
N GLY A 81 -9.81 14.16 2.61
CA GLY A 81 -8.62 14.92 2.92
C GLY A 81 -7.48 14.69 1.93
N THR A 82 -6.36 15.26 2.25
CA THR A 82 -5.09 15.04 1.56
C THR A 82 -4.20 14.13 2.40
N PHE A 83 -3.84 13.00 1.83
CA PHE A 83 -2.91 12.01 2.41
C PHE A 83 -1.60 12.08 1.66
N SER A 84 -0.49 12.13 2.36
CA SER A 84 0.81 12.07 1.71
C SER A 84 1.85 11.31 2.50
N ALA A 85 2.79 10.67 1.81
CA ALA A 85 3.99 10.08 2.38
C ALA A 85 5.14 10.14 1.37
N GLU A 86 6.36 10.19 1.88
CA GLU A 86 7.57 10.02 1.08
C GLU A 86 8.07 8.59 1.24
N ILE A 87 8.17 7.85 0.14
CA ILE A 87 8.49 6.42 0.13
C ILE A 87 9.70 6.18 -0.76
N MET A 88 10.68 5.45 -0.23
CA MET A 88 11.73 4.81 -0.99
C MET A 88 11.42 3.33 -1.05
N CYS A 89 11.22 2.81 -2.25
CA CYS A 89 10.88 1.41 -2.47
C CYS A 89 12.04 0.48 -2.09
N PRO A 90 11.78 -0.75 -1.62
CA PRO A 90 12.82 -1.69 -1.29
C PRO A 90 13.55 -2.18 -2.54
N LYS A 91 14.84 -2.47 -2.46
CA LYS A 91 15.53 -3.25 -3.49
C LYS A 91 15.36 -4.73 -3.21
N GLY A 92 15.16 -5.50 -4.26
CA GLY A 92 15.04 -6.93 -4.13
C GLY A 92 14.19 -7.57 -5.23
N TYR A 93 13.71 -8.75 -4.92
CA TYR A 93 12.99 -9.60 -5.86
C TYR A 93 11.68 -10.08 -5.25
N ASN A 94 10.59 -10.05 -6.04
CA ASN A 94 9.25 -10.43 -5.64
C ASN A 94 8.72 -9.63 -4.44
N LEU A 95 8.99 -8.33 -4.42
CA LEU A 95 8.58 -7.40 -3.37
C LEU A 95 7.40 -6.55 -3.86
N TRP A 96 6.44 -6.33 -2.97
CA TRP A 96 5.22 -5.57 -3.22
C TRP A 96 5.00 -4.53 -2.11
N PRO A 97 5.69 -3.37 -2.20
CA PRO A 97 5.43 -2.23 -1.32
C PRO A 97 4.13 -1.54 -1.70
N SER A 98 3.35 -1.15 -0.68
CA SER A 98 2.08 -0.45 -0.89
C SER A 98 1.81 0.60 0.17
N PHE A 99 1.09 1.66 -0.26
CA PHE A 99 0.50 2.72 0.55
C PHE A 99 -0.94 2.90 0.09
N TRP A 100 -1.89 2.62 0.96
CA TRP A 100 -3.29 2.55 0.58
C TRP A 100 -4.25 2.84 1.73
N LEU A 101 -5.52 3.03 1.40
CA LEU A 101 -6.62 3.21 2.33
C LEU A 101 -7.60 2.05 2.21
N SER A 102 -8.06 1.54 3.37
CA SER A 102 -9.08 0.50 3.44
C SER A 102 -10.26 0.94 4.29
N GLY A 103 -11.47 0.71 3.80
CA GLY A 103 -12.67 0.84 4.60
C GLY A 103 -12.71 -0.24 5.68
N SER A 104 -13.31 0.08 6.83
CA SER A 104 -13.55 -0.91 7.88
C SER A 104 -14.68 -1.86 7.48
N GLY A 105 -14.49 -3.17 7.68
CA GLY A 105 -15.50 -4.19 7.42
C GLY A 105 -15.26 -5.00 6.16
N ASN A 106 -16.21 -5.02 5.23
CA ASN A 106 -16.11 -5.81 3.99
C ASN A 106 -15.32 -5.08 2.90
N TRP A 107 -14.44 -5.80 2.22
CA TRP A 107 -13.78 -5.30 1.02
C TRP A 107 -14.68 -5.47 -0.23
N PRO A 108 -14.74 -4.51 -1.16
CA PRO A 108 -14.24 -3.16 -1.06
C PRO A 108 -15.03 -2.29 -0.07
N PRO A 109 -14.66 -1.05 0.28
CA PRO A 109 -13.89 -0.08 -0.52
C PRO A 109 -12.39 -0.04 -0.20
N GLU A 110 -11.58 0.39 -1.23
CA GLU A 110 -10.14 0.57 -1.11
C GLU A 110 -9.62 1.65 -2.07
N ILE A 111 -8.61 2.40 -1.67
CA ILE A 111 -7.88 3.34 -2.54
C ILE A 111 -6.39 3.04 -2.43
N ASP A 112 -5.78 2.58 -3.52
CA ASP A 112 -4.34 2.36 -3.61
C ASP A 112 -3.65 3.65 -4.06
N ILE A 113 -2.95 4.30 -3.13
CA ILE A 113 -2.22 5.55 -3.41
C ILE A 113 -0.94 5.23 -4.17
N MET A 114 -0.27 4.16 -3.77
CA MET A 114 0.90 3.63 -4.43
C MET A 114 1.00 2.12 -4.25
N GLU A 115 1.22 1.42 -5.34
CA GLU A 115 1.66 0.04 -5.35
C GLU A 115 2.80 -0.11 -6.35
N ALA A 116 3.78 -0.94 -6.03
CA ALA A 116 4.86 -1.29 -6.93
C ALA A 116 5.23 -2.77 -6.78
N TRP A 117 5.81 -3.35 -7.81
CA TRP A 117 6.29 -4.73 -7.80
C TRP A 117 7.73 -4.77 -8.28
N SER A 118 8.57 -5.54 -7.61
CA SER A 118 9.94 -5.73 -8.04
C SER A 118 10.14 -7.09 -8.69
N GLU A 119 10.66 -7.08 -9.92
CA GLU A 119 11.14 -8.27 -10.61
C GLU A 119 12.63 -8.11 -10.92
N ASN A 120 13.44 -9.12 -10.61
CA ASN A 120 14.86 -9.15 -10.93
C ASN A 120 15.66 -7.90 -10.50
N ASN A 121 15.45 -7.42 -9.25
CA ASN A 121 16.05 -6.20 -8.71
C ASN A 121 15.67 -4.91 -9.47
N SER A 122 14.65 -4.94 -10.31
CA SER A 122 14.15 -3.75 -11.01
C SER A 122 12.66 -3.60 -10.78
N TYR A 123 12.25 -2.42 -10.32
CA TYR A 123 10.85 -2.03 -10.36
C TYR A 123 10.42 -1.93 -11.80
N TYR A 124 9.28 -2.51 -12.15
CA TYR A 124 8.69 -2.60 -13.47
C TYR A 124 9.33 -1.67 -14.50
N ARG A 125 10.38 -2.15 -15.15
CA ARG A 125 10.72 -1.62 -16.47
C ARG A 125 9.62 -2.10 -17.39
N TRP A 126 8.93 -1.20 -18.02
CA TRP A 126 8.10 -1.55 -19.15
C TRP A 126 8.94 -2.35 -20.10
N CYS A 127 8.60 -3.63 -20.34
CA CYS A 127 9.31 -4.55 -21.23
C CYS A 127 9.00 -4.30 -22.71
N ILE A 128 8.92 -3.05 -23.12
CA ILE A 128 9.22 -2.73 -24.49
C ILE A 128 10.75 -2.55 -24.51
N PRO A 129 11.49 -3.26 -25.38
CA PRO A 129 12.90 -3.02 -25.55
C PRO A 129 13.11 -1.53 -25.86
N GLN A 130 13.40 -0.75 -24.85
CA GLN A 130 13.73 0.66 -25.03
C GLN A 130 15.14 0.69 -25.61
N PRO A 131 15.37 1.45 -26.66
CA PRO A 131 16.71 1.69 -27.13
C PRO A 131 17.60 2.14 -25.96
N PRO A 132 18.87 1.75 -25.92
CA PRO A 132 19.76 1.99 -24.77
C PRO A 132 20.00 3.46 -24.43
N TYR A 133 19.55 4.37 -25.27
CA TYR A 133 19.61 5.83 -25.07
C TYR A 133 18.36 6.43 -24.41
N LEU A 134 17.31 5.64 -24.14
CA LEU A 134 16.15 6.11 -23.40
C LEU A 134 16.32 5.78 -21.91
N SER A 135 16.17 6.79 -21.06
CA SER A 135 16.20 6.62 -19.60
C SER A 135 15.19 5.58 -19.16
N PRO A 136 15.55 4.69 -18.23
CA PRO A 136 14.60 3.72 -17.68
C PRO A 136 13.38 4.45 -17.07
N SER A 137 12.19 4.01 -17.40
CA SER A 137 10.98 4.51 -16.79
C SER A 137 10.59 3.61 -15.61
N TRP A 138 10.36 4.21 -14.46
CA TRP A 138 9.92 3.53 -13.25
C TRP A 138 8.39 3.58 -13.18
N LYS A 139 7.78 2.53 -12.66
CA LYS A 139 6.33 2.40 -12.66
C LYS A 139 5.82 2.08 -11.27
N THR A 140 4.92 2.95 -10.79
CA THR A 140 4.01 2.63 -9.69
C THR A 140 2.57 2.68 -10.20
N THR A 141 1.66 2.03 -9.51
CA THR A 141 0.25 2.00 -9.86
C THR A 141 -0.59 2.69 -8.80
N THR A 142 -1.74 3.19 -9.22
CA THR A 142 -2.81 3.67 -8.34
C THR A 142 -4.09 2.94 -8.69
N ASN A 143 -4.96 2.69 -7.71
CA ASN A 143 -6.23 2.02 -7.98
C ASN A 143 -7.37 2.54 -7.09
N VAL A 144 -8.61 2.20 -7.44
CA VAL A 144 -9.80 2.39 -6.59
C VAL A 144 -10.68 1.17 -6.76
N HIS A 145 -10.98 0.49 -5.64
CA HIS A 145 -11.87 -0.65 -5.60
C HIS A 145 -13.20 -0.27 -4.94
N TYR A 146 -14.30 -0.62 -5.59
CA TYR A 146 -15.65 -0.32 -5.11
C TYR A 146 -16.63 -1.41 -5.56
N ASN A 147 -17.81 -1.51 -4.93
CA ASN A 147 -18.93 -2.28 -5.45
C ASN A 147 -19.76 -1.39 -6.38
N ASP A 148 -20.15 -1.93 -7.51
CA ASP A 148 -21.15 -1.29 -8.37
C ASP A 148 -22.58 -1.48 -7.81
N ASN A 149 -23.57 -0.86 -8.49
CA ASN A 149 -24.97 -0.92 -8.06
C ASN A 149 -25.56 -2.36 -8.06
N ASN A 150 -24.88 -3.31 -8.69
CA ASN A 150 -25.26 -4.71 -8.75
C ASN A 150 -24.50 -5.57 -7.72
N MET A 151 -23.84 -4.95 -6.76
CA MET A 151 -22.97 -5.60 -5.76
C MET A 151 -21.76 -6.32 -6.37
N ASN A 152 -21.44 -6.07 -7.63
CA ASN A 152 -20.24 -6.60 -8.27
C ASN A 152 -19.03 -5.79 -7.81
N LYS A 153 -17.97 -6.51 -7.43
CA LYS A 153 -16.69 -5.89 -7.08
C LYS A 153 -16.04 -5.36 -8.36
N THR A 154 -15.80 -4.08 -8.40
CA THR A 154 -15.22 -3.40 -9.55
C THR A 154 -13.91 -2.73 -9.16
N SER A 155 -12.89 -2.96 -9.95
CA SER A 155 -11.64 -2.22 -9.88
C SER A 155 -11.55 -1.31 -11.09
N ILE A 156 -11.30 -0.04 -10.87
CA ILE A 156 -10.85 0.78 -11.99
C ILE A 156 -9.42 0.39 -12.24
N GLY A 157 -9.21 -0.32 -13.34
CA GLY A 157 -7.91 -0.82 -13.72
C GLY A 157 -6.80 0.22 -13.49
N SER A 158 -5.74 -0.23 -12.88
CA SER A 158 -4.55 0.55 -12.61
C SER A 158 -4.09 1.23 -13.90
N ARG A 159 -4.22 2.53 -14.00
CA ARG A 159 -3.44 3.26 -14.97
C ARG A 159 -2.02 3.32 -14.42
N ASN A 160 -1.13 2.67 -15.13
CA ASN A 160 0.28 2.70 -14.83
C ASN A 160 0.75 4.15 -14.81
N VAL A 161 1.15 4.62 -13.65
CA VAL A 161 1.83 5.90 -13.54
C VAL A 161 3.26 5.67 -13.99
N SER A 162 3.49 5.89 -15.26
CA SER A 162 4.85 5.90 -15.76
C SER A 162 5.48 7.24 -15.42
N PHE A 163 6.60 7.21 -14.69
CA PHE A 163 7.44 8.37 -14.44
C PHE A 163 8.22 8.73 -15.71
N PHE A 164 7.54 9.05 -16.80
CA PHE A 164 8.13 9.27 -18.13
C PHE A 164 9.22 10.34 -18.18
N LYS A 165 9.47 11.06 -17.12
CA LYS A 165 10.51 12.10 -17.07
C LYS A 165 11.21 12.19 -15.72
N SER A 166 10.95 11.30 -14.78
CA SER A 166 11.71 11.25 -13.55
C SER A 166 12.93 10.38 -13.79
N THR A 167 14.10 10.98 -13.74
CA THR A 167 15.37 10.27 -13.64
C THR A 167 15.59 9.64 -12.27
N LEU A 168 14.61 9.80 -11.36
CA LEU A 168 14.69 9.31 -9.99
C LEU A 168 14.22 7.86 -9.92
N ASP A 169 15.15 6.98 -9.58
CA ASP A 169 14.86 5.61 -9.20
C ASP A 169 14.13 5.60 -7.85
N PRO A 170 12.90 5.03 -7.75
CA PRO A 170 12.17 4.97 -6.48
C PRO A 170 12.84 4.07 -5.44
N ALA A 171 13.77 3.22 -5.84
CA ALA A 171 14.57 2.41 -4.92
C ALA A 171 15.85 3.11 -4.42
N GLU A 172 16.17 4.28 -4.96
CA GLU A 172 17.31 5.11 -4.56
C GLU A 172 16.88 6.46 -3.97
N ASN A 173 15.64 6.87 -4.21
CA ASN A 173 15.15 8.19 -3.85
C ASN A 173 13.81 8.11 -3.13
N PHE A 174 13.60 9.01 -2.19
CA PHE A 174 12.27 9.24 -1.63
C PHE A 174 11.38 9.93 -2.67
N ILE A 175 10.27 9.30 -3.00
CA ILE A 175 9.24 9.82 -3.89
C ILE A 175 8.02 10.18 -3.04
N LYS A 176 7.51 11.39 -3.19
CA LYS A 176 6.28 11.82 -2.52
C LYS A 176 5.07 11.32 -3.30
N TYR A 177 4.27 10.46 -2.65
CA TYR A 177 2.96 10.01 -3.14
C TYR A 177 1.88 10.74 -2.36
N GLU A 178 0.84 11.23 -3.08
CA GLU A 178 -0.20 12.02 -2.49
C GLU A 178 -1.56 11.66 -3.09
N LEU A 179 -2.57 11.54 -2.23
CA LEU A 179 -3.98 11.39 -2.55
C LEU A 179 -4.72 12.65 -2.09
N VAL A 180 -5.50 13.26 -2.97
CA VAL A 180 -6.53 14.22 -2.60
C VAL A 180 -7.87 13.53 -2.79
N TRP A 181 -8.54 13.22 -1.69
CA TRP A 181 -9.82 12.51 -1.68
C TRP A 181 -10.93 13.44 -1.21
N LYS A 182 -11.91 13.65 -2.10
CA LYS A 182 -13.11 14.47 -1.89
C LYS A 182 -14.37 13.66 -2.23
N PRO A 183 -15.55 14.08 -1.81
CA PRO A 183 -16.81 13.36 -2.09
C PRO A 183 -17.04 13.02 -3.57
N ASN A 184 -16.58 13.88 -4.47
CA ASN A 184 -16.81 13.76 -5.92
C ASN A 184 -15.51 13.74 -6.74
N GLU A 185 -14.35 13.64 -6.10
CA GLU A 185 -13.07 13.72 -6.78
C GLU A 185 -12.00 12.95 -6.03
N ILE A 186 -11.23 12.16 -6.76
CA ILE A 186 -10.05 11.45 -6.24
C ILE A 186 -8.89 11.79 -7.17
N ILE A 187 -7.88 12.49 -6.66
CA ILE A 187 -6.70 12.89 -7.42
C ILE A 187 -5.46 12.22 -6.83
N PHE A 188 -4.67 11.59 -7.67
CA PHE A 188 -3.36 11.05 -7.32
C PHE A 188 -2.25 11.97 -7.84
N LYS A 189 -1.27 12.25 -7.00
CA LYS A 189 -0.10 13.05 -7.35
C LYS A 189 1.18 12.32 -6.98
N VAL A 190 2.23 12.58 -7.73
CA VAL A 190 3.58 12.08 -7.48
C VAL A 190 4.55 13.26 -7.61
N ASN A 191 5.35 13.49 -6.58
CA ASN A 191 6.23 14.66 -6.47
C ASN A 191 5.50 15.98 -6.82
N GLY A 192 4.29 16.14 -6.28
CA GLY A 192 3.42 17.32 -6.49
C GLY A 192 2.72 17.38 -7.85
N LYS A 193 3.06 16.53 -8.82
CA LYS A 193 2.43 16.50 -10.15
C LYS A 193 1.22 15.56 -10.15
N LYS A 194 0.10 16.05 -10.65
CA LYS A 194 -1.10 15.23 -10.85
C LYS A 194 -0.83 14.18 -11.94
N VAL A 195 -1.00 12.91 -11.56
CA VAL A 195 -0.76 11.76 -12.44
C VAL A 195 -2.05 11.06 -12.86
N ARG A 196 -3.09 11.16 -12.01
CA ARG A 196 -4.41 10.59 -12.29
C ARG A 196 -5.51 11.36 -11.59
N THR A 197 -6.68 11.39 -12.19
CA THR A 197 -7.95 11.72 -11.53
C THR A 197 -8.92 10.56 -11.79
N ALA A 198 -9.52 10.02 -10.74
CA ALA A 198 -10.60 9.06 -10.89
C ALA A 198 -11.88 9.78 -11.36
N ASP A 199 -12.67 9.08 -12.16
CA ASP A 199 -13.94 9.60 -12.64
C ASP A 199 -14.87 9.96 -11.46
N LYS A 200 -15.69 11.01 -11.65
CA LYS A 200 -16.63 11.48 -10.63
C LYS A 200 -17.61 10.39 -10.16
N ASN A 201 -18.07 9.52 -11.09
CA ASN A 201 -18.94 8.41 -10.72
C ASN A 201 -18.24 7.38 -9.84
N VAL A 202 -16.96 7.17 -10.08
CA VAL A 202 -16.14 6.28 -9.25
C VAL A 202 -15.98 6.85 -7.85
N ALA A 203 -15.63 8.13 -7.73
CA ALA A 203 -15.51 8.78 -6.42
C ALA A 203 -16.83 8.71 -5.64
N ARG A 204 -17.97 8.95 -6.30
CA ARG A 204 -19.30 8.83 -5.71
C ARG A 204 -19.61 7.39 -5.28
N LYS A 205 -19.37 6.39 -6.13
CA LYS A 205 -19.60 4.97 -5.79
C LYS A 205 -18.72 4.50 -4.64
N LEU A 206 -17.45 4.89 -4.62
CA LEU A 206 -16.57 4.61 -3.48
C LEU A 206 -17.16 5.20 -2.19
N THR A 207 -17.58 6.45 -2.21
CA THR A 207 -18.24 7.14 -1.10
C THR A 207 -19.49 6.39 -0.62
N GLU A 208 -20.34 5.92 -1.54
CA GLU A 208 -21.53 5.11 -1.21
C GLU A 208 -21.16 3.78 -0.56
N ASN A 209 -20.03 3.17 -0.92
CA ASN A 209 -19.57 1.90 -0.35
C ASN A 209 -19.01 2.07 1.08
N ILE A 210 -18.34 3.20 1.35
CA ILE A 210 -17.79 3.49 2.69
C ILE A 210 -18.91 3.78 3.71
N LYS A 211 -20.11 4.04 3.24
CA LYS A 211 -21.26 4.43 4.05
C LYS A 211 -21.69 3.31 5.00
N ASP A 212 -20.86 3.05 6.01
CA ASP A 212 -21.34 2.45 7.24
C ASP A 212 -22.24 3.52 7.91
N LYS A 213 -23.52 3.24 7.98
CA LYS A 213 -24.52 4.14 8.58
C LYS A 213 -24.18 4.59 10.00
N THR A 214 -23.21 3.96 10.64
CA THR A 214 -22.80 4.20 12.02
C THR A 214 -21.47 4.93 12.18
N LYS A 215 -20.58 4.95 11.18
CA LYS A 215 -19.19 5.42 11.30
C LYS A 215 -18.75 6.52 10.34
N GLY A 216 -19.61 6.95 9.42
CA GLY A 216 -19.26 7.96 8.43
C GLY A 216 -18.37 7.43 7.30
N TYR A 217 -17.77 8.34 6.52
CA TYR A 217 -16.92 8.02 5.36
C TYR A 217 -15.47 7.86 5.80
N LYS A 218 -15.15 6.84 6.61
CA LYS A 218 -13.83 6.72 7.20
C LYS A 218 -13.07 5.50 6.71
N MET A 219 -11.80 5.71 6.37
CA MET A 219 -10.87 4.66 5.97
C MET A 219 -9.61 4.70 6.84
N ASN A 220 -9.00 3.53 7.05
CA ASN A 220 -7.71 3.42 7.71
C ASN A 220 -6.59 3.47 6.69
N VAL A 221 -5.48 4.08 7.07
CA VAL A 221 -4.24 4.09 6.28
C VAL A 221 -3.47 2.81 6.54
N ILE A 222 -2.93 2.22 5.48
CA ILE A 222 -2.11 1.02 5.57
C ILE A 222 -0.82 1.23 4.78
N PHE A 223 0.29 0.83 5.38
CA PHE A 223 1.58 0.62 4.72
C PHE A 223 1.99 -0.84 4.88
N ASN A 224 2.45 -1.44 3.81
CA ASN A 224 2.96 -2.80 3.85
C ASN A 224 4.10 -3.03 2.86
N LEU A 225 4.93 -4.01 3.18
CA LEU A 225 5.84 -4.64 2.25
C LEU A 225 5.49 -6.12 2.16
N TRP A 226 4.82 -6.51 1.09
CA TRP A 226 4.37 -7.88 0.83
C TRP A 226 5.18 -8.54 -0.29
N CYS A 227 4.83 -9.78 -0.61
CA CYS A 227 5.23 -10.48 -1.82
C CYS A 227 4.02 -11.04 -2.55
N GLU A 228 4.08 -11.05 -3.89
CA GLU A 228 2.94 -11.51 -4.71
C GLU A 228 2.74 -13.03 -4.64
N ASN A 229 3.82 -13.80 -4.80
CA ASN A 229 3.73 -15.26 -4.83
C ASN A 229 5.05 -15.94 -4.43
N PRO A 230 5.17 -16.47 -3.20
CA PRO A 230 6.40 -17.12 -2.73
C PRO A 230 6.64 -18.49 -3.39
N LYS A 231 5.60 -19.16 -3.90
CA LYS A 231 5.76 -20.47 -4.57
C LYS A 231 6.43 -20.34 -5.93
N LYS A 232 6.23 -19.20 -6.59
CA LYS A 232 6.79 -18.94 -7.91
C LYS A 232 8.19 -18.34 -7.84
N TYR A 233 8.48 -17.58 -6.77
CA TYR A 233 9.73 -16.85 -6.64
C TYR A 233 10.13 -16.76 -5.16
N ASN A 234 11.39 -16.99 -4.87
CA ASN A 234 11.92 -16.69 -3.55
C ASN A 234 11.88 -15.19 -3.28
N VAL A 235 11.47 -14.79 -2.08
CA VAL A 235 11.60 -13.41 -1.66
C VAL A 235 13.07 -13.13 -1.38
N LYS A 236 13.60 -12.09 -2.00
CA LYS A 236 14.94 -11.60 -1.71
C LYS A 236 14.89 -10.09 -1.53
N MET A 237 15.01 -9.65 -0.30
CA MET A 237 15.14 -8.23 0.03
C MET A 237 16.63 -7.87 0.15
N LEU A 238 17.03 -6.78 -0.50
CA LEU A 238 18.38 -6.21 -0.45
C LEU A 238 18.40 -4.90 0.36
N SER A 239 17.27 -4.18 0.40
CA SER A 239 17.08 -3.02 1.25
C SER A 239 15.62 -2.93 1.71
N PRO A 240 15.33 -2.30 2.86
CA PRO A 240 13.97 -2.12 3.34
C PRO A 240 13.17 -1.13 2.48
N MET A 241 11.85 -1.22 2.54
CA MET A 241 10.98 -0.10 2.19
C MET A 241 11.14 0.97 3.27
N LYS A 242 11.45 2.21 2.88
CA LYS A 242 11.61 3.34 3.80
C LYS A 242 10.49 4.34 3.61
N ILE A 243 9.92 4.80 4.72
CA ILE A 243 8.78 5.72 4.73
C ILE A 243 9.07 6.85 5.68
N LYS A 244 8.75 8.09 5.29
CA LYS A 244 8.83 9.29 6.16
C LYS A 244 7.76 10.30 5.81
N ASN A 245 7.58 11.30 6.68
CA ASN A 245 6.74 12.47 6.43
C ASN A 245 5.29 12.12 6.06
N PHE A 246 4.74 11.05 6.69
CA PHE A 246 3.30 10.79 6.54
C PHE A 246 2.51 11.96 7.14
N SER A 247 1.52 12.45 6.40
CA SER A 247 0.60 13.47 6.88
C SER A 247 -0.80 13.28 6.31
N TYR A 248 -1.78 13.71 7.10
CA TYR A 248 -3.17 13.87 6.71
C TYR A 248 -3.63 15.29 7.01
N HIS A 249 -4.33 15.88 6.07
CA HIS A 249 -4.99 17.19 6.22
C HIS A 249 -6.44 17.06 5.76
N GLU A 250 -7.36 17.28 6.67
CA GLU A 250 -8.80 17.31 6.38
C GLU A 250 -9.13 18.46 5.41
N ILE A 251 -10.12 18.25 4.51
CA ILE A 251 -10.57 19.22 3.50
C ILE A 251 -11.98 19.69 3.83
#